data_235569d00d07778d87e9a58fafd10bbb
#
_entry.id   235569d00d07778d87e9a58fafd10bbb
#
_cell.length_a   1.000
_cell.length_b   1.000
_cell.length_c   1.000
_cell.angle_alpha   90.00
_cell.angle_beta   90.00
_cell.angle_gamma   90.00
#
_symmetry.space_group_name_H-M   'P 1'
#
loop_
_entity.id
_entity.type
_entity.pdbx_description
1 polymer ?
#
loop_
_entity_poly.entity_id
_entity_poly.type
_entity_poly.pdbx_seq_one_letter_code
_entity_poly.pdbx_strand_id
1 'polypeptide(L)'
;MSKWTRRLLWLGALAVVSGAYLWFFGVQTFFALYARRIGRQIPIVKSVPVELQDLTVSSVQGERLSFLGAEFEVPWDDVDEAKTRIVGNWALINFRSGNSIILCVSPPDGFITSMSKSKTPDPKLFAAIYGPEVLRSDYALHKAIFETTPSQITLFTPANRAAGLSSVILIKAIMPPTTDWAIYNIRSKGFKGFQLGNPVRRPKKMCLELYADDVEFEINISQNTSEPTQGITQAELNRIIQTAHKAAHVQSIFTVNPS
;
A
#
# COMPACT_ATOMS: atom_id res chain seq x y z
N MET A 1 -60.14 2.52 -21.95
CA MET A 1 -59.12 3.10 -21.04
C MET A 1 -58.47 4.29 -21.72
N SER A 2 -58.53 5.47 -21.12
CA SER A 2 -57.96 6.67 -21.71
C SER A 2 -56.41 6.59 -21.78
N LYS A 3 -55.80 7.30 -22.71
CA LYS A 3 -54.34 7.37 -22.82
C LYS A 3 -53.70 7.85 -21.51
N TRP A 4 -54.39 8.71 -20.77
CA TRP A 4 -54.00 9.22 -19.46
C TRP A 4 -54.00 8.14 -18.37
N THR A 5 -55.04 7.32 -18.31
CA THR A 5 -55.16 6.23 -17.31
C THR A 5 -54.03 5.20 -17.52
N ARG A 6 -53.71 4.91 -18.78
CA ARG A 6 -52.59 4.00 -19.11
C ARG A 6 -51.23 4.55 -18.69
N ARG A 7 -51.00 5.87 -18.85
CA ARG A 7 -49.76 6.52 -18.39
C ARG A 7 -49.63 6.51 -16.87
N LEU A 8 -50.73 6.80 -16.14
CA LEU A 8 -50.72 6.76 -14.68
C LEU A 8 -50.43 5.35 -14.12
N LEU A 9 -50.99 4.32 -14.75
CA LEU A 9 -50.71 2.93 -14.39
C LEU A 9 -49.26 2.55 -14.59
N TRP A 10 -48.65 2.99 -15.71
CA TRP A 10 -47.22 2.75 -15.96
C TRP A 10 -46.33 3.51 -14.98
N LEU A 11 -46.64 4.75 -14.63
CA LEU A 11 -45.90 5.53 -13.62
C LEU A 11 -46.02 4.89 -12.23
N GLY A 12 -47.22 4.41 -11.86
CA GLY A 12 -47.43 3.68 -10.61
C GLY A 12 -46.67 2.37 -10.56
N ALA A 13 -46.68 1.57 -11.63
CA ALA A 13 -45.89 0.35 -11.72
C ALA A 13 -44.37 0.62 -11.64
N LEU A 14 -43.90 1.65 -12.35
CA LEU A 14 -42.49 2.07 -12.29
C LEU A 14 -42.10 2.50 -10.87
N ALA A 15 -42.94 3.27 -10.17
CA ALA A 15 -42.68 3.71 -8.80
C ALA A 15 -42.58 2.52 -7.83
N VAL A 16 -43.48 1.53 -7.96
CA VAL A 16 -43.49 0.31 -7.14
C VAL A 16 -42.21 -0.51 -7.41
N VAL A 17 -41.85 -0.74 -8.68
CA VAL A 17 -40.64 -1.49 -9.05
C VAL A 17 -39.38 -0.77 -8.56
N SER A 18 -39.31 0.56 -8.74
CA SER A 18 -38.19 1.36 -8.26
C SER A 18 -38.07 1.35 -6.73
N GLY A 19 -39.23 1.46 -6.02
CA GLY A 19 -39.28 1.37 -4.56
C GLY A 19 -38.81 0.01 -4.05
N ALA A 20 -39.28 -1.07 -4.66
CA ALA A 20 -38.83 -2.43 -4.33
C ALA A 20 -37.33 -2.61 -4.62
N TYR A 21 -36.85 -2.14 -5.78
CA TYR A 21 -35.40 -2.18 -6.10
C TYR A 21 -34.57 -1.42 -5.04
N LEU A 22 -34.94 -0.20 -4.70
CA LEU A 22 -34.24 0.59 -3.68
C LEU A 22 -34.27 -0.08 -2.31
N TRP A 23 -35.40 -0.71 -1.96
CA TRP A 23 -35.52 -1.44 -0.71
C TRP A 23 -34.57 -2.64 -0.63
N PHE A 24 -34.48 -3.45 -1.68
CA PHE A 24 -33.69 -4.68 -1.68
C PHE A 24 -32.21 -4.45 -2.06
N PHE A 25 -31.92 -3.51 -2.95
CA PHE A 25 -30.59 -3.34 -3.57
C PHE A 25 -30.01 -1.93 -3.42
N GLY A 26 -30.71 -1.00 -2.79
CA GLY A 26 -30.27 0.41 -2.74
C GLY A 26 -28.92 0.58 -2.05
N VAL A 27 -28.71 -0.11 -0.94
CA VAL A 27 -27.45 -0.04 -0.17
C VAL A 27 -26.30 -0.62 -0.99
N GLN A 28 -26.48 -1.78 -1.61
CA GLN A 28 -25.45 -2.44 -2.45
C GLN A 28 -25.13 -1.58 -3.67
N THR A 29 -26.16 -1.01 -4.31
CA THR A 29 -26.00 -0.10 -5.45
C THR A 29 -25.21 1.14 -5.06
N PHE A 30 -25.52 1.73 -3.91
CA PHE A 30 -24.78 2.88 -3.38
C PHE A 30 -23.31 2.55 -3.21
N PHE A 31 -22.97 1.48 -2.51
CA PHE A 31 -21.57 1.09 -2.29
C PHE A 31 -20.85 0.72 -3.58
N ALA A 32 -21.52 0.03 -4.52
CA ALA A 32 -20.94 -0.29 -5.82
C ALA A 32 -20.61 0.97 -6.64
N LEU A 33 -21.53 1.95 -6.67
CA LEU A 33 -21.30 3.22 -7.37
C LEU A 33 -20.21 4.05 -6.68
N TYR A 34 -20.22 4.09 -5.35
CA TYR A 34 -19.22 4.79 -4.54
C TYR A 34 -17.81 4.22 -4.78
N ALA A 35 -17.66 2.90 -4.68
CA ALA A 35 -16.37 2.23 -4.94
C ALA A 35 -15.87 2.44 -6.37
N ARG A 36 -16.78 2.39 -7.36
CA ARG A 36 -16.43 2.69 -8.76
C ARG A 36 -16.02 4.15 -8.95
N ARG A 37 -16.65 5.10 -8.25
CA ARG A 37 -16.27 6.52 -8.27
C ARG A 37 -14.88 6.71 -7.70
N ILE A 38 -14.58 6.14 -6.54
CA ILE A 38 -13.22 6.15 -5.95
C ILE A 38 -12.21 5.58 -6.95
N GLY A 39 -12.51 4.42 -7.57
CA GLY A 39 -11.63 3.80 -8.54
C GLY A 39 -11.40 4.60 -9.82
N ARG A 40 -12.25 5.60 -10.15
CA ARG A 40 -11.98 6.55 -11.24
C ARG A 40 -11.05 7.67 -10.81
N GLN A 41 -11.14 8.10 -9.55
CA GLN A 41 -10.35 9.21 -9.00
C GLN A 41 -8.98 8.76 -8.49
N ILE A 42 -8.91 7.54 -7.96
CA ILE A 42 -7.72 6.98 -7.32
C ILE A 42 -7.42 5.60 -7.96
N PRO A 43 -6.68 5.56 -9.06
CA PRO A 43 -6.49 4.34 -9.85
C PRO A 43 -5.84 3.18 -9.10
N ILE A 44 -5.04 3.43 -8.05
CA ILE A 44 -4.40 2.36 -7.24
C ILE A 44 -5.40 1.37 -6.67
N VAL A 45 -6.64 1.79 -6.37
CA VAL A 45 -7.65 0.89 -5.81
C VAL A 45 -8.11 -0.19 -6.79
N LYS A 46 -7.83 -0.03 -8.09
CA LYS A 46 -8.08 -1.03 -9.14
C LYS A 46 -6.90 -1.97 -9.36
N SER A 47 -5.71 -1.56 -8.95
CA SER A 47 -4.50 -2.36 -9.11
C SER A 47 -4.54 -3.55 -8.16
N VAL A 48 -4.06 -4.68 -8.63
CA VAL A 48 -3.80 -5.85 -7.81
C VAL A 48 -2.32 -6.19 -7.89
N PRO A 49 -1.73 -6.81 -6.86
CA PRO A 49 -0.35 -7.25 -6.91
C PRO A 49 -0.13 -8.23 -8.06
N VAL A 50 0.91 -7.98 -8.84
CA VAL A 50 1.39 -8.90 -9.89
C VAL A 50 2.81 -9.35 -9.55
N GLU A 51 3.22 -10.53 -9.99
CA GLU A 51 4.59 -11.00 -9.76
C GLU A 51 5.58 -10.12 -10.53
N LEU A 52 6.65 -9.71 -9.85
CA LEU A 52 7.74 -8.95 -10.46
C LEU A 52 8.49 -9.86 -11.45
N GLN A 53 8.51 -9.49 -12.73
CA GLN A 53 9.12 -10.29 -13.80
C GLN A 53 10.61 -10.02 -13.94
N ASP A 54 11.03 -8.76 -13.81
CA ASP A 54 12.44 -8.40 -13.93
C ASP A 54 13.13 -8.54 -12.57
N LEU A 55 13.89 -9.62 -12.42
CA LEU A 55 14.68 -9.95 -11.24
C LEU A 55 16.19 -9.62 -11.42
N THR A 56 16.57 -8.93 -12.49
CA THR A 56 17.93 -8.51 -12.72
C THR A 56 18.41 -7.60 -11.58
N VAL A 57 19.57 -7.90 -11.04
CA VAL A 57 20.19 -7.09 -9.98
C VAL A 57 21.29 -6.22 -10.60
N SER A 58 21.35 -4.94 -10.22
CA SER A 58 22.40 -4.03 -10.69
C SER A 58 23.79 -4.57 -10.34
N SER A 59 24.70 -4.57 -11.31
CA SER A 59 26.10 -4.90 -11.09
C SER A 59 26.90 -3.76 -10.44
N VAL A 60 26.35 -2.54 -10.46
CA VAL A 60 26.97 -1.37 -9.83
C VAL A 60 26.84 -1.54 -8.31
N GLN A 61 27.97 -1.56 -7.64
CA GLN A 61 28.00 -1.60 -6.18
C GLN A 61 27.51 -0.25 -5.64
N GLY A 62 26.52 -0.31 -4.75
CA GLY A 62 25.98 0.86 -4.07
C GLY A 62 26.59 1.07 -2.70
N GLU A 63 26.16 2.12 -2.02
CA GLU A 63 26.50 2.36 -0.62
C GLU A 63 25.67 1.44 0.29
N ARG A 64 26.34 0.83 1.27
CA ARG A 64 25.65 0.04 2.30
C ARG A 64 25.18 0.95 3.42
N LEU A 65 23.89 0.98 3.65
CA LEU A 65 23.27 1.71 4.75
C LEU A 65 22.94 0.76 5.90
N SER A 66 23.18 1.23 7.12
CA SER A 66 22.82 0.51 8.35
C SER A 66 22.10 1.46 9.28
N PHE A 67 20.78 1.30 9.43
CA PHE A 67 19.93 2.14 10.27
C PHE A 67 18.88 1.30 10.99
N LEU A 68 18.63 1.58 12.25
CA LEU A 68 17.59 0.94 13.06
C LEU A 68 17.63 -0.60 13.07
N GLY A 69 18.82 -1.18 12.87
CA GLY A 69 18.96 -2.63 12.78
C GLY A 69 18.61 -3.25 11.42
N ALA A 70 18.34 -2.42 10.41
CA ALA A 70 18.22 -2.84 9.02
C ALA A 70 19.49 -2.49 8.25
N GLU A 71 19.95 -3.39 7.38
CA GLU A 71 21.04 -3.14 6.44
C GLU A 71 20.55 -3.42 5.02
N PHE A 72 20.93 -2.55 4.07
CA PHE A 72 20.65 -2.70 2.64
C PHE A 72 21.59 -1.83 1.80
N GLU A 73 21.74 -2.14 0.52
CA GLU A 73 22.56 -1.35 -0.40
C GLU A 73 21.69 -0.44 -1.26
N VAL A 74 22.09 0.82 -1.42
CA VAL A 74 21.42 1.83 -2.26
C VAL A 74 22.34 2.30 -3.38
N PRO A 75 21.80 2.78 -4.53
CA PRO A 75 22.63 3.18 -5.67
C PRO A 75 23.34 4.53 -5.46
N TRP A 76 23.01 5.27 -4.42
CA TRP A 76 23.59 6.60 -4.11
C TRP A 76 24.68 6.45 -3.05
N ASP A 77 25.79 7.17 -3.22
CA ASP A 77 26.96 7.18 -2.34
C ASP A 77 27.20 8.54 -1.67
N ASP A 78 26.21 9.43 -1.75
CA ASP A 78 26.30 10.82 -1.35
C ASP A 78 25.43 11.18 -0.15
N VAL A 79 25.38 10.31 0.88
CA VAL A 79 24.58 10.54 2.11
C VAL A 79 24.89 11.92 2.72
N ASP A 80 23.86 12.69 3.01
CA ASP A 80 23.93 13.96 3.75
C ASP A 80 23.68 13.71 5.24
N GLU A 81 24.75 13.40 5.97
CA GLU A 81 24.67 13.12 7.41
C GLU A 81 24.06 14.26 8.20
N ALA A 82 24.31 15.52 7.79
CA ALA A 82 23.80 16.69 8.51
C ALA A 82 22.27 16.82 8.44
N LYS A 83 21.67 16.24 7.39
CA LYS A 83 20.20 16.22 7.20
C LYS A 83 19.57 14.88 7.52
N THR A 84 20.37 13.83 7.73
CA THR A 84 19.86 12.51 8.13
C THR A 84 19.44 12.53 9.59
N ARG A 85 18.27 11.94 9.89
CA ARG A 85 17.67 11.98 11.24
C ARG A 85 17.06 10.63 11.59
N ILE A 86 17.19 10.23 12.85
CA ILE A 86 16.56 9.04 13.42
C ILE A 86 15.59 9.51 14.50
N VAL A 87 14.32 9.04 14.42
CA VAL A 87 13.30 9.36 15.42
C VAL A 87 12.49 8.10 15.70
N GLY A 88 12.67 7.54 16.90
CA GLY A 88 11.98 6.31 17.30
C GLY A 88 12.32 5.14 16.38
N ASN A 89 11.31 4.60 15.70
CA ASN A 89 11.43 3.45 14.79
C ASN A 89 11.52 3.85 13.30
N TRP A 90 11.79 5.10 12.99
CA TRP A 90 11.99 5.54 11.61
C TRP A 90 13.26 6.40 11.47
N ALA A 91 13.88 6.31 10.29
CA ALA A 91 15.03 7.10 9.88
C ALA A 91 14.72 7.83 8.58
N LEU A 92 14.97 9.14 8.54
CA LEU A 92 15.02 9.95 7.33
C LEU A 92 16.46 10.06 6.87
N ILE A 93 16.80 9.41 5.77
CA ILE A 93 18.12 9.39 5.17
C ILE A 93 18.08 10.30 3.95
N ASN A 94 18.86 11.38 3.97
CA ASN A 94 18.93 12.33 2.88
C ASN A 94 20.24 12.15 2.10
N PHE A 95 20.17 12.39 0.79
CA PHE A 95 21.32 12.37 -0.13
C PHE A 95 21.52 13.77 -0.68
N ARG A 96 22.78 14.14 -0.95
CA ARG A 96 23.14 15.47 -1.49
C ARG A 96 22.57 15.66 -2.90
N SER A 97 22.37 14.59 -3.66
CA SER A 97 21.65 14.57 -4.93
C SER A 97 20.18 14.98 -4.84
N GLY A 98 19.65 15.14 -3.62
CA GLY A 98 18.25 15.49 -3.38
C GLY A 98 17.30 14.30 -3.32
N ASN A 99 17.81 13.06 -3.41
CA ASN A 99 17.08 11.85 -3.11
C ASN A 99 16.88 11.71 -1.60
N SER A 100 15.89 10.95 -1.16
CA SER A 100 15.75 10.60 0.26
C SER A 100 15.07 9.25 0.46
N ILE A 101 15.38 8.62 1.58
CA ILE A 101 14.72 7.40 2.04
C ILE A 101 14.13 7.65 3.42
N ILE A 102 12.88 7.24 3.60
CA ILE A 102 12.31 7.06 4.94
C ILE A 102 12.25 5.56 5.18
N LEU A 103 13.05 5.09 6.13
CA LEU A 103 13.04 3.73 6.62
C LEU A 103 12.20 3.65 7.89
N CYS A 104 11.19 2.79 7.91
CA CYS A 104 10.47 2.42 9.12
C CYS A 104 10.79 0.96 9.44
N VAL A 105 11.05 0.68 10.71
CA VAL A 105 11.29 -0.69 11.20
C VAL A 105 10.24 -1.00 12.25
N SER A 106 9.49 -2.07 12.04
CA SER A 106 8.36 -2.45 12.88
C SER A 106 8.40 -3.95 13.23
N PRO A 107 7.75 -4.37 14.32
CA PRO A 107 7.43 -5.77 14.55
C PRO A 107 6.53 -6.32 13.42
N PRO A 108 6.50 -7.63 13.18
CA PRO A 108 5.75 -8.24 12.07
C PRO A 108 4.21 -8.13 12.20
N ASP A 109 3.72 -7.63 13.32
CA ASP A 109 2.32 -7.33 13.61
C ASP A 109 2.11 -5.87 14.05
N GLY A 110 3.05 -4.99 13.71
CA GLY A 110 3.07 -3.58 14.16
C GLY A 110 1.84 -2.81 13.75
N PHE A 111 1.39 -2.98 12.51
CA PHE A 111 0.19 -2.33 11.98
C PHE A 111 -1.09 -2.89 12.63
N ILE A 112 -1.23 -4.22 12.75
CA ILE A 112 -2.37 -4.87 13.43
C ILE A 112 -2.43 -4.45 14.89
N THR A 113 -1.30 -4.39 15.58
CA THR A 113 -1.20 -3.94 16.97
C THR A 113 -1.62 -2.48 17.10
N SER A 114 -1.19 -1.61 16.19
CA SER A 114 -1.57 -0.19 16.15
C SER A 114 -3.07 -0.01 15.92
N MET A 115 -3.65 -0.75 14.95
CA MET A 115 -5.10 -0.76 14.71
C MET A 115 -5.88 -1.21 15.95
N SER A 116 -5.40 -2.26 16.62
CA SER A 116 -6.07 -2.80 17.82
C SER A 116 -6.09 -1.79 18.96
N LYS A 117 -5.05 -0.97 19.10
CA LYS A 117 -4.97 0.13 20.08
C LYS A 117 -5.84 1.32 19.71
N SER A 118 -5.77 1.76 18.47
CA SER A 118 -6.51 2.94 17.98
C SER A 118 -7.99 2.65 17.69
N LYS A 119 -8.35 1.37 17.48
CA LYS A 119 -9.66 0.91 17.00
C LYS A 119 -10.08 1.53 15.65
N THR A 120 -9.11 2.05 14.91
CA THR A 120 -9.37 2.71 13.61
C THR A 120 -8.23 2.38 12.63
N PRO A 121 -8.51 1.62 11.56
CA PRO A 121 -9.75 0.87 11.32
C PRO A 121 -9.94 -0.30 12.31
N ASP A 122 -11.18 -0.72 12.57
CA ASP A 122 -11.45 -1.84 13.47
C ASP A 122 -10.92 -3.16 12.87
N PRO A 123 -10.02 -3.89 13.55
CA PRO A 123 -9.52 -5.19 13.07
C PRO A 123 -10.64 -6.21 12.79
N LYS A 124 -11.76 -6.15 13.53
CA LYS A 124 -12.93 -7.01 13.31
C LYS A 124 -13.52 -6.86 11.91
N LEU A 125 -13.41 -5.67 11.30
CA LEU A 125 -13.84 -5.44 9.93
C LEU A 125 -13.10 -6.38 8.95
N PHE A 126 -11.79 -6.47 9.08
CA PHE A 126 -10.97 -7.31 8.20
C PHE A 126 -11.25 -8.79 8.44
N ALA A 127 -11.35 -9.21 9.71
CA ALA A 127 -11.70 -10.59 10.04
C ALA A 127 -13.08 -10.98 9.50
N ALA A 128 -14.07 -10.08 9.52
CA ALA A 128 -15.40 -10.33 8.99
C ALA A 128 -15.42 -10.45 7.45
N ILE A 129 -14.52 -9.76 6.74
CA ILE A 129 -14.48 -9.76 5.27
C ILE A 129 -13.63 -10.91 4.74
N TYR A 130 -12.45 -11.16 5.32
CA TYR A 130 -11.41 -12.05 4.81
C TYR A 130 -11.20 -13.30 5.66
N GLY A 131 -11.81 -13.38 6.83
CA GLY A 131 -11.56 -14.41 7.82
C GLY A 131 -10.47 -14.00 8.83
N PRO A 132 -10.39 -14.69 9.99
CA PRO A 132 -9.45 -14.35 11.06
C PRO A 132 -7.98 -14.52 10.68
N GLU A 133 -7.69 -15.33 9.66
CA GLU A 133 -6.34 -15.61 9.17
C GLU A 133 -5.60 -14.36 8.71
N VAL A 134 -6.35 -13.35 8.23
CA VAL A 134 -5.78 -12.09 7.73
C VAL A 134 -5.10 -11.29 8.84
N LEU A 135 -5.48 -11.52 10.09
CA LEU A 135 -4.90 -10.83 11.24
C LEU A 135 -3.69 -11.58 11.86
N ARG A 136 -3.16 -12.60 11.19
CA ARG A 136 -1.96 -13.33 11.67
C ARG A 136 -0.66 -12.58 11.42
N SER A 137 -0.61 -11.70 10.43
CA SER A 137 0.56 -10.88 10.14
C SER A 137 0.18 -9.67 9.30
N ASP A 138 0.96 -8.60 9.41
CA ASP A 138 0.78 -7.39 8.59
C ASP A 138 0.90 -7.72 7.09
N TYR A 139 1.77 -8.65 6.70
CA TYR A 139 1.82 -9.13 5.31
C TYR A 139 0.49 -9.69 4.82
N ALA A 140 -0.17 -10.56 5.62
CA ALA A 140 -1.45 -11.15 5.22
C ALA A 140 -2.54 -10.09 5.09
N LEU A 141 -2.54 -9.13 6.00
CA LEU A 141 -3.48 -8.01 6.00
C LEU A 141 -3.25 -7.08 4.80
N HIS A 142 -2.01 -6.63 4.56
CA HIS A 142 -1.67 -5.77 3.42
C HIS A 142 -1.94 -6.47 2.09
N LYS A 143 -1.65 -7.78 2.00
CA LYS A 143 -2.01 -8.58 0.82
C LYS A 143 -3.51 -8.53 0.56
N ALA A 144 -4.34 -8.78 1.56
CA ALA A 144 -5.81 -8.73 1.43
C ALA A 144 -6.30 -7.33 1.02
N ILE A 145 -5.71 -6.26 1.60
CA ILE A 145 -6.02 -4.88 1.23
C ILE A 145 -5.64 -4.62 -0.24
N PHE A 146 -4.44 -5.00 -0.66
CA PHE A 146 -3.97 -4.76 -2.03
C PHE A 146 -4.72 -5.59 -3.08
N GLU A 147 -5.18 -6.78 -2.75
CA GLU A 147 -6.00 -7.63 -3.63
C GLU A 147 -7.46 -7.15 -3.72
N THR A 148 -7.91 -6.25 -2.84
CA THR A 148 -9.27 -5.73 -2.86
C THR A 148 -9.46 -4.69 -3.94
N THR A 149 -10.53 -4.84 -4.73
CA THR A 149 -10.87 -3.94 -5.83
C THR A 149 -12.36 -3.58 -5.84
N PRO A 150 -12.73 -2.43 -6.46
CA PRO A 150 -14.13 -2.04 -6.62
C PRO A 150 -15.01 -3.05 -7.35
N SER A 151 -14.43 -3.92 -8.19
CA SER A 151 -15.17 -4.94 -8.94
C SER A 151 -15.74 -6.06 -8.05
N GLN A 152 -15.21 -6.22 -6.84
CA GLN A 152 -15.72 -7.18 -5.86
C GLN A 152 -17.06 -6.75 -5.23
N ILE A 153 -17.46 -5.49 -5.40
CA ILE A 153 -18.75 -4.98 -4.93
C ILE A 153 -19.74 -5.01 -6.09
N THR A 154 -20.69 -5.95 -6.01
CA THR A 154 -21.76 -6.17 -6.99
C THR A 154 -23.12 -5.93 -6.34
N LEU A 155 -24.18 -5.94 -7.12
CA LEU A 155 -25.56 -5.87 -6.62
C LEU A 155 -25.94 -7.06 -5.73
N PHE A 156 -25.22 -8.19 -5.86
CA PHE A 156 -25.46 -9.40 -5.06
C PHE A 156 -24.56 -9.48 -3.82
N THR A 157 -23.63 -8.54 -3.64
CA THR A 157 -22.80 -8.50 -2.44
C THR A 157 -23.66 -8.11 -1.24
N PRO A 158 -23.70 -8.90 -0.14
CA PRO A 158 -24.45 -8.52 1.06
C PRO A 158 -24.07 -7.11 1.55
N ALA A 159 -25.05 -6.34 2.04
CA ALA A 159 -24.87 -4.93 2.37
C ALA A 159 -23.73 -4.67 3.36
N ASN A 160 -23.63 -5.48 4.42
CA ASN A 160 -22.55 -5.40 5.41
C ASN A 160 -21.18 -5.67 4.78
N ARG A 161 -21.08 -6.66 3.88
CA ARG A 161 -19.84 -6.97 3.17
C ARG A 161 -19.49 -5.86 2.16
N ALA A 162 -20.48 -5.30 1.46
CA ALA A 162 -20.28 -4.18 0.54
C ALA A 162 -19.74 -2.93 1.27
N ALA A 163 -20.32 -2.62 2.44
CA ALA A 163 -19.82 -1.54 3.30
C ALA A 163 -18.39 -1.78 3.75
N GLY A 164 -18.09 -3.00 4.22
CA GLY A 164 -16.76 -3.40 4.65
C GLY A 164 -15.72 -3.30 3.53
N LEU A 165 -16.00 -3.87 2.36
CA LEU A 165 -15.11 -3.77 1.19
C LEU A 165 -14.88 -2.31 0.76
N SER A 166 -15.92 -1.46 0.84
CA SER A 166 -15.77 -0.03 0.55
C SER A 166 -14.81 0.66 1.51
N SER A 167 -14.85 0.30 2.80
CA SER A 167 -13.91 0.81 3.80
C SER A 167 -12.47 0.36 3.50
N VAL A 168 -12.28 -0.91 3.12
CA VAL A 168 -10.95 -1.43 2.72
C VAL A 168 -10.43 -0.72 1.47
N ILE A 169 -11.29 -0.44 0.48
CA ILE A 169 -10.93 0.33 -0.71
C ILE A 169 -10.45 1.74 -0.34
N LEU A 170 -11.09 2.39 0.64
CA LEU A 170 -10.64 3.69 1.14
C LEU A 170 -9.28 3.59 1.83
N ILE A 171 -9.06 2.57 2.64
CA ILE A 171 -7.76 2.32 3.28
C ILE A 171 -6.69 2.13 2.20
N LYS A 172 -6.94 1.28 1.22
CA LYS A 172 -6.04 1.08 0.08
C LYS A 172 -5.73 2.37 -0.67
N ALA A 173 -6.69 3.29 -0.76
CA ALA A 173 -6.51 4.56 -1.45
C ALA A 173 -5.54 5.51 -0.74
N ILE A 174 -5.37 5.37 0.58
CA ILE A 174 -4.54 6.26 1.40
C ILE A 174 -3.20 5.65 1.82
N MET A 175 -3.07 4.31 1.76
CA MET A 175 -1.85 3.63 2.23
C MET A 175 -0.59 3.98 1.44
N PRO A 176 -0.57 3.89 0.11
CA PRO A 176 0.69 4.05 -0.59
C PRO A 176 1.10 5.51 -0.73
N PRO A 177 2.32 5.88 -0.35
CA PRO A 177 2.86 7.21 -0.59
C PRO A 177 3.29 7.43 -2.05
N THR A 178 3.02 6.48 -2.94
CA THR A 178 3.43 6.53 -4.35
C THR A 178 2.44 7.29 -5.23
N THR A 179 2.95 7.92 -6.27
CA THR A 179 2.15 8.54 -7.34
C THR A 179 1.86 7.58 -8.49
N ASP A 180 2.46 6.40 -8.51
CA ASP A 180 2.24 5.33 -9.48
C ASP A 180 1.37 4.22 -8.87
N TRP A 181 0.64 3.52 -9.72
CA TRP A 181 -0.40 2.57 -9.33
C TRP A 181 0.01 1.10 -9.49
N ALA A 182 1.27 0.85 -9.81
CA ALA A 182 1.79 -0.50 -9.92
C ALA A 182 2.05 -1.08 -8.54
N ILE A 183 1.60 -2.32 -8.32
CA ILE A 183 1.88 -3.11 -7.12
C ILE A 183 2.48 -4.42 -7.59
N TYR A 184 3.66 -4.76 -7.08
CA TYR A 184 4.34 -6.02 -7.40
C TYR A 184 4.53 -6.84 -6.14
N ASN A 185 4.29 -8.15 -6.25
CA ASN A 185 4.77 -9.10 -5.26
C ASN A 185 6.27 -9.27 -5.43
N ILE A 186 7.02 -9.15 -4.34
CA ILE A 186 8.47 -9.32 -4.32
C ILE A 186 8.87 -10.39 -3.31
N ARG A 187 9.98 -11.06 -3.60
CA ARG A 187 10.58 -12.07 -2.71
C ARG A 187 12.08 -11.98 -2.76
N SER A 188 12.71 -12.11 -1.61
CA SER A 188 14.15 -12.28 -1.46
C SER A 188 14.46 -13.45 -0.54
N LYS A 189 15.74 -13.72 -0.26
CA LYS A 189 16.15 -14.82 0.59
C LYS A 189 15.57 -14.77 2.02
N GLY A 190 15.31 -13.56 2.55
CA GLY A 190 14.82 -13.38 3.92
C GLY A 190 13.46 -12.69 4.02
N PHE A 191 12.93 -12.19 2.89
CA PHE A 191 11.72 -11.37 2.89
C PHE A 191 10.76 -11.75 1.79
N LYS A 192 9.48 -11.55 2.06
CA LYS A 192 8.39 -11.43 1.10
C LYS A 192 7.77 -10.05 1.26
N GLY A 193 7.15 -9.52 0.22
CA GLY A 193 6.56 -8.18 0.38
C GLY A 193 5.99 -7.60 -0.90
N PHE A 194 5.95 -6.28 -0.92
CA PHE A 194 5.37 -5.52 -2.02
C PHE A 194 6.32 -4.40 -2.46
N GLN A 195 6.42 -4.20 -3.76
CA GLN A 195 6.95 -2.99 -4.36
C GLN A 195 5.78 -2.16 -4.88
N LEU A 196 5.69 -0.93 -4.45
CA LEU A 196 4.69 0.04 -4.88
C LEU A 196 5.38 1.08 -5.77
N GLY A 197 4.94 1.15 -7.02
CA GLY A 197 5.53 1.99 -8.05
C GLY A 197 6.37 1.21 -9.07
N ASN A 198 6.32 1.68 -10.32
CA ASN A 198 7.09 1.14 -11.43
C ASN A 198 8.21 2.14 -11.82
N PRO A 199 9.49 1.82 -11.63
CA PRO A 199 10.60 2.72 -11.94
C PRO A 199 10.64 3.17 -13.40
N VAL A 200 10.13 2.37 -14.35
CA VAL A 200 10.02 2.76 -15.78
C VAL A 200 9.16 4.02 -15.95
N ARG A 201 8.16 4.22 -15.09
CA ARG A 201 7.29 5.41 -15.10
C ARG A 201 7.87 6.59 -14.34
N ARG A 202 9.05 6.43 -13.73
CA ARG A 202 9.77 7.46 -12.96
C ARG A 202 8.89 8.17 -11.92
N PRO A 203 8.24 7.43 -11.03
CA PRO A 203 7.42 8.05 -10.00
C PRO A 203 8.32 8.82 -9.02
N LYS A 204 7.84 9.98 -8.54
CA LYS A 204 8.57 10.75 -7.51
C LYS A 204 8.77 9.98 -6.22
N LYS A 205 7.88 9.04 -5.92
CA LYS A 205 7.90 8.23 -4.71
C LYS A 205 7.63 6.78 -5.05
N MET A 206 8.37 5.90 -4.43
CA MET A 206 8.15 4.45 -4.43
C MET A 206 8.25 3.92 -3.01
N CYS A 207 7.67 2.75 -2.77
CA CYS A 207 7.73 2.10 -1.49
C CYS A 207 8.06 0.61 -1.67
N LEU A 208 8.90 0.09 -0.77
CA LEU A 208 9.14 -1.33 -0.58
C LEU A 208 8.64 -1.71 0.81
N GLU A 209 7.73 -2.64 0.88
CA GLU A 209 7.28 -3.26 2.13
C GLU A 209 7.87 -4.67 2.19
N LEU A 210 8.77 -4.92 3.14
CA LEU A 210 9.52 -6.16 3.28
C LEU A 210 9.19 -6.80 4.62
N TYR A 211 8.64 -8.02 4.59
CA TYR A 211 8.19 -8.76 5.75
C TYR A 211 9.02 -10.01 5.95
N ALA A 212 9.65 -10.13 7.13
CA ALA A 212 10.25 -11.34 7.65
C ALA A 212 9.44 -11.87 8.84
N ASP A 213 9.85 -12.99 9.41
CA ASP A 213 9.13 -13.60 10.53
C ASP A 213 9.22 -12.75 11.82
N ASP A 214 10.28 -11.97 11.99
CA ASP A 214 10.57 -11.21 13.21
C ASP A 214 10.67 -9.70 13.03
N VAL A 215 10.56 -9.19 11.79
CA VAL A 215 10.69 -7.77 11.49
C VAL A 215 10.00 -7.39 10.19
N GLU A 216 9.53 -6.16 10.12
CA GLU A 216 9.03 -5.49 8.92
C GLU A 216 9.86 -4.27 8.62
N PHE A 217 10.24 -4.09 7.34
CA PHE A 217 10.86 -2.88 6.83
C PHE A 217 9.94 -2.21 5.81
N GLU A 218 9.64 -0.95 6.04
CA GLU A 218 9.02 -0.08 5.05
C GLU A 218 10.07 0.93 4.58
N ILE A 219 10.43 0.87 3.30
CA ILE A 219 11.45 1.71 2.67
C ILE A 219 10.74 2.62 1.67
N ASN A 220 10.48 3.86 2.06
CA ASN A 220 9.89 4.89 1.21
C ASN A 220 11.00 5.68 0.51
N ILE A 221 11.06 5.58 -0.81
CA ILE A 221 12.07 6.22 -1.65
C ILE A 221 11.45 7.44 -2.30
N SER A 222 12.02 8.61 -2.04
CA SER A 222 11.68 9.86 -2.75
C SER A 222 12.84 10.25 -3.66
N GLN A 223 12.53 10.48 -4.94
CA GLN A 223 13.53 10.77 -5.97
C GLN A 223 13.49 12.23 -6.38
N ASN A 224 14.68 12.79 -6.60
CA ASN A 224 14.82 14.07 -7.28
C ASN A 224 14.61 13.84 -8.79
N THR A 225 13.43 14.18 -9.29
CA THR A 225 13.08 13.98 -10.72
C THR A 225 13.41 15.16 -11.61
N SER A 226 14.14 16.17 -11.11
CA SER A 226 14.56 17.33 -11.91
C SER A 226 15.49 16.94 -13.07
N GLU A 227 16.21 15.81 -12.93
CA GLU A 227 17.05 15.28 -14.01
C GLU A 227 16.52 13.92 -14.51
N PRO A 228 16.23 13.81 -15.82
CA PRO A 228 15.63 12.59 -16.40
C PRO A 228 16.49 11.33 -16.29
N THR A 229 17.78 11.48 -16.03
CA THR A 229 18.77 10.37 -16.00
C THR A 229 19.01 9.80 -14.61
N GLN A 230 18.47 10.41 -13.54
CA GLN A 230 18.79 10.07 -12.14
C GLN A 230 17.72 9.24 -11.43
N GLY A 231 16.70 8.74 -12.13
CA GLY A 231 15.69 7.88 -11.52
C GLY A 231 16.24 6.49 -11.19
N ILE A 232 15.89 5.94 -10.04
CA ILE A 232 16.22 4.57 -9.67
C ILE A 232 15.65 3.57 -10.68
N THR A 233 16.43 2.59 -11.09
CA THR A 233 16.04 1.53 -12.02
C THR A 233 15.46 0.32 -11.27
N GLN A 234 14.79 -0.60 -11.99
CA GLN A 234 14.32 -1.85 -11.39
C GLN A 234 15.50 -2.71 -10.89
N ALA A 235 16.62 -2.74 -11.60
CA ALA A 235 17.80 -3.48 -11.18
C ALA A 235 18.42 -2.97 -9.87
N GLU A 236 18.37 -1.67 -9.64
CA GLU A 236 18.80 -1.04 -8.38
C GLU A 236 17.81 -1.30 -7.24
N LEU A 237 16.49 -1.27 -7.51
CA LEU A 237 15.49 -1.68 -6.52
C LEU A 237 15.67 -3.15 -6.13
N ASN A 238 15.91 -4.02 -7.11
CA ASN A 238 16.17 -5.43 -6.85
C ASN A 238 17.41 -5.62 -5.98
N ARG A 239 18.44 -4.76 -6.14
CA ARG A 239 19.61 -4.76 -5.26
C ARG A 239 19.21 -4.42 -3.81
N ILE A 240 18.44 -3.35 -3.59
CA ILE A 240 17.91 -3.01 -2.27
C ILE A 240 17.18 -4.21 -1.67
N ILE A 241 16.26 -4.83 -2.42
CA ILE A 241 15.45 -5.97 -1.98
C ILE A 241 16.33 -7.19 -1.63
N GLN A 242 17.35 -7.49 -2.45
CA GLN A 242 18.19 -8.67 -2.28
C GLN A 242 19.24 -8.50 -1.17
N THR A 243 19.66 -7.27 -0.90
CA THR A 243 20.65 -6.95 0.12
C THR A 243 20.04 -6.60 1.47
N ALA A 244 18.71 -6.33 1.50
CA ALA A 244 18.02 -6.03 2.75
C ALA A 244 18.08 -7.22 3.71
N HIS A 245 18.55 -6.97 4.93
CA HIS A 245 18.57 -7.94 6.02
C HIS A 245 18.58 -7.24 7.38
N LYS A 246 18.27 -8.00 8.42
CA LYS A 246 18.40 -7.53 9.79
C LYS A 246 19.88 -7.57 10.21
N ALA A 247 20.40 -6.46 10.69
CA ALA A 247 21.77 -6.38 11.18
C ALA A 247 21.98 -7.33 12.37
N ALA A 248 23.09 -8.08 12.35
CA ALA A 248 23.42 -9.03 13.41
C ALA A 248 23.70 -8.35 14.77
N HIS A 249 24.14 -7.09 14.75
CA HIS A 249 24.34 -6.25 15.93
C HIS A 249 23.89 -4.83 15.65
N VAL A 250 23.01 -4.28 16.49
CA VAL A 250 22.65 -2.86 16.48
C VAL A 250 23.82 -2.07 17.10
N GLN A 251 24.84 -1.74 16.33
CA GLN A 251 25.71 -0.64 16.68
C GLN A 251 24.99 0.66 16.27
N SER A 252 24.51 1.41 17.25
CA SER A 252 24.05 2.78 17.03
C SER A 252 25.26 3.63 16.62
N ILE A 253 25.46 3.81 15.31
CA ILE A 253 26.56 4.61 14.77
C ILE A 253 26.36 6.11 15.03
N PHE A 254 25.18 6.53 15.45
CA PHE A 254 24.90 7.93 15.77
C PHE A 254 24.47 8.09 17.23
N THR A 255 25.38 8.49 18.08
CA THR A 255 25.05 9.18 19.33
C THR A 255 24.54 10.58 18.98
N VAL A 256 23.21 10.73 18.90
CA VAL A 256 22.61 12.07 18.89
C VAL A 256 22.88 12.69 20.25
N ASN A 257 23.80 13.66 20.30
CA ASN A 257 23.93 14.55 21.44
C ASN A 257 22.62 15.32 21.57
N PRO A 258 21.89 15.23 22.69
CA PRO A 258 20.75 16.08 22.94
C PRO A 258 21.27 17.50 23.24
N SER A 259 20.97 18.41 22.34
CA SER A 259 21.08 19.87 22.59
C SER A 259 19.77 20.39 23.12
#